data_ec8ad2fe5660c0b9851deaec99165165
#
_entry.id   ec8ad2fe5660c0b9851deaec99165165
#
_cell.length_a   1.000
_cell.length_b   1.000
_cell.length_c   1.000
_cell.angle_alpha   90.00
_cell.angle_beta   90.00
_cell.angle_gamma   90.00
#
_symmetry.space_group_name_H-M   'P 1'
#
loop_
_entity.id
_entity.type
_entity.pdbx_description
1 polymer ?
#
loop_
_entity_poly.entity_id
_entity_poly.type
_entity_poly.pdbx_seq_one_letter_code
_entity_poly.pdbx_strand_id
1 'polypeptide(L)'
;MTRGNIMRLAGFAAMSAVTSGVCDAQRLTGPRPTGNVPAPVALDTRGLFQDKFARVGDDVFIGGQPTERALRELRSQGVTTVINLRSPPEMTRVPFDEAALVKELGMEYVYLPMRGTPELPYSPAAVKSFATAMSNAKGRVLLHCTIAWRASHLWAAYLIQYRNVPVATALQQTRLINLMDDHRMDGDQQPVEAFLGRSLSEVGHPKQ
;
A
#
# COMPACT_ATOMS: atom_id res chain seq x y z
N MET A 1 68.14 19.67 51.29
CA MET A 1 66.94 19.16 52.00
C MET A 1 65.78 20.06 51.63
N THR A 2 64.89 19.65 50.75
CA THR A 2 63.54 20.21 50.65
C THR A 2 62.76 19.34 49.65
N ARG A 3 61.68 18.66 50.09
CA ARG A 3 60.81 17.75 49.35
C ARG A 3 59.85 18.55 48.51
N GLY A 4 59.86 18.36 47.20
CA GLY A 4 58.83 18.89 46.29
C GLY A 4 57.63 17.93 46.15
N ASN A 5 56.43 18.43 46.45
CA ASN A 5 55.18 17.76 46.25
C ASN A 5 54.75 17.75 44.77
N ILE A 6 54.52 16.59 44.18
CA ILE A 6 54.00 16.46 42.85
C ILE A 6 52.45 16.31 42.95
N MET A 7 51.79 17.34 42.51
CA MET A 7 50.30 17.38 42.43
C MET A 7 49.87 16.67 41.17
N ARG A 8 49.14 15.54 41.33
CA ARG A 8 48.51 14.79 40.22
C ARG A 8 47.18 15.45 39.83
N LEU A 9 47.10 16.00 38.63
CA LEU A 9 45.83 16.41 38.02
C LEU A 9 45.14 15.15 37.49
N ALA A 10 43.94 14.86 38.01
CA ALA A 10 43.02 13.87 37.47
C ALA A 10 42.23 14.51 36.35
N GLY A 11 42.50 14.11 35.11
CA GLY A 11 41.68 14.50 33.95
C GLY A 11 40.38 13.67 33.89
N PHE A 12 39.25 14.33 34.04
CA PHE A 12 37.93 13.77 33.73
C PHE A 12 37.75 13.73 32.22
N ALA A 13 37.78 12.56 31.63
CA ALA A 13 37.37 12.34 30.26
C ALA A 13 35.82 12.21 30.24
N ALA A 14 35.13 13.21 29.75
CA ALA A 14 33.71 13.14 29.47
C ALA A 14 33.47 12.25 28.22
N MET A 15 33.01 11.04 28.45
CA MET A 15 32.54 10.16 27.38
C MET A 15 31.13 10.64 26.93
N SER A 16 31.06 11.33 25.78
CA SER A 16 29.82 11.61 25.09
C SER A 16 29.30 10.31 24.50
N ALA A 17 28.23 9.76 25.10
CA ALA A 17 27.48 8.66 24.52
C ALA A 17 26.70 9.17 23.31
N VAL A 18 27.18 8.86 22.12
CA VAL A 18 26.42 8.99 20.88
C VAL A 18 25.37 7.86 20.89
N THR A 19 24.14 8.18 21.28
CA THR A 19 23.01 7.27 21.10
C THR A 19 22.69 7.24 19.62
N SER A 20 23.26 6.26 18.91
CA SER A 20 22.84 5.88 17.57
C SER A 20 21.38 5.44 17.66
N GLY A 21 20.45 6.28 17.17
CA GLY A 21 19.07 5.94 17.00
C GLY A 21 18.99 4.75 16.03
N VAL A 22 18.89 3.54 16.57
CA VAL A 22 18.53 2.36 15.80
C VAL A 22 17.09 2.60 15.35
N CYS A 23 16.91 2.92 14.06
CA CYS A 23 15.59 2.92 13.44
C CYS A 23 14.97 1.54 13.68
N ASP A 24 13.90 1.53 14.45
CA ASP A 24 13.18 0.35 14.88
C ASP A 24 12.51 -0.34 13.66
N ALA A 25 13.29 -1.18 12.98
CA ALA A 25 12.83 -2.02 11.87
C ALA A 25 11.88 -3.16 12.34
N GLN A 26 11.61 -3.27 13.64
CA GLN A 26 10.82 -4.36 14.23
C GLN A 26 9.31 -4.11 14.23
N ARG A 27 8.83 -2.97 13.74
CA ARG A 27 7.41 -2.60 13.84
C ARG A 27 6.48 -3.21 12.80
N LEU A 28 6.97 -3.99 11.83
CA LEU A 28 6.18 -4.42 10.66
C LEU A 28 5.89 -5.93 10.57
N THR A 29 6.24 -6.76 11.56
CA THR A 29 6.12 -8.23 11.46
C THR A 29 4.87 -8.84 12.12
N GLY A 30 3.95 -8.03 12.64
CA GLY A 30 2.68 -8.50 13.20
C GLY A 30 1.49 -8.30 12.27
N PRO A 31 0.37 -9.05 12.45
CA PRO A 31 -0.88 -8.74 11.74
C PRO A 31 -1.27 -7.29 12.03
N ARG A 32 -1.50 -6.51 10.96
CA ARG A 32 -1.88 -5.11 11.12
C ARG A 32 -3.17 -5.01 11.94
N PRO A 33 -3.26 -4.12 12.94
CA PRO A 33 -4.42 -4.03 13.81
C PRO A 33 -5.73 -3.89 13.03
N THR A 34 -6.77 -4.61 13.45
CA THR A 34 -8.13 -4.44 12.92
C THR A 34 -8.73 -3.12 13.44
N GLY A 35 -9.45 -2.40 12.60
CA GLY A 35 -10.34 -1.31 13.03
C GLY A 35 -9.99 0.07 12.50
N ASN A 36 -8.97 0.75 12.95
CA ASN A 36 -8.74 2.15 12.56
C ASN A 36 -7.74 2.27 11.39
N VAL A 37 -8.24 2.25 10.14
CA VAL A 37 -7.45 2.56 8.96
C VAL A 37 -7.62 4.05 8.67
N PRO A 38 -6.54 4.84 8.61
CA PRO A 38 -6.62 6.26 8.30
C PRO A 38 -7.31 6.50 6.95
N ALA A 39 -8.06 7.61 6.85
CA ALA A 39 -8.63 8.01 5.57
C ALA A 39 -7.52 8.32 4.56
N PRO A 40 -7.74 8.01 3.28
CA PRO A 40 -6.80 8.39 2.23
C PRO A 40 -6.64 9.89 2.12
N VAL A 41 -5.41 10.31 1.84
CA VAL A 41 -5.08 11.69 1.48
C VAL A 41 -4.69 11.71 0.02
N ALA A 42 -5.44 12.46 -0.79
CA ALA A 42 -5.10 12.67 -2.18
C ALA A 42 -3.76 13.42 -2.29
N LEU A 43 -2.92 12.99 -3.20
CA LEU A 43 -1.63 13.60 -3.48
C LEU A 43 -1.61 14.14 -4.91
N ASP A 44 -0.80 15.17 -5.13
CA ASP A 44 -0.51 15.64 -6.48
C ASP A 44 0.29 14.59 -7.24
N THR A 45 -0.20 14.22 -8.42
CA THR A 45 0.48 13.24 -9.28
C THR A 45 1.80 13.78 -9.84
N ARG A 46 1.96 15.07 -10.01
CA ARG A 46 3.13 15.76 -10.58
C ARG A 46 3.66 15.13 -11.89
N GLY A 47 2.76 14.53 -12.68
CA GLY A 47 3.12 13.77 -13.87
C GLY A 47 3.83 12.45 -13.60
N LEU A 48 3.84 11.99 -12.35
CA LEU A 48 4.46 10.72 -11.92
C LEU A 48 3.49 9.54 -11.99
N PHE A 49 2.19 9.83 -11.86
CA PHE A 49 1.12 8.83 -11.90
C PHE A 49 0.06 9.23 -12.90
N GLN A 50 -0.54 8.24 -13.55
CA GLN A 50 -1.69 8.47 -14.40
C GLN A 50 -2.93 8.71 -13.54
N ASP A 51 -3.59 9.85 -13.75
CA ASP A 51 -4.84 10.31 -13.17
C ASP A 51 -4.81 10.54 -11.64
N LYS A 52 -4.77 9.51 -10.82
CA LYS A 52 -4.93 9.60 -9.36
C LYS A 52 -3.73 9.05 -8.61
N PHE A 53 -3.45 9.68 -7.47
CA PHE A 53 -2.47 9.22 -6.50
C PHE A 53 -2.91 9.61 -5.09
N ALA A 54 -2.85 8.67 -4.15
CA ALA A 54 -3.24 8.89 -2.76
C ALA A 54 -2.34 8.10 -1.80
N ARG A 55 -2.28 8.56 -0.56
CA ARG A 55 -1.62 7.87 0.54
C ARG A 55 -2.64 7.50 1.62
N VAL A 56 -2.54 6.29 2.14
CA VAL A 56 -3.34 5.79 3.27
C VAL A 56 -2.42 5.54 4.45
N GLY A 57 -2.54 6.36 5.47
CA GLY A 57 -1.60 6.35 6.59
C GLY A 57 -0.16 6.57 6.14
N ASP A 58 0.77 5.89 6.80
CA ASP A 58 2.19 5.97 6.46
C ASP A 58 2.65 4.79 5.58
N ASP A 59 1.82 3.78 5.36
CA ASP A 59 2.26 2.49 4.84
C ASP A 59 1.83 2.20 3.41
N VAL A 60 0.78 2.83 2.90
CA VAL A 60 0.19 2.45 1.60
C VAL A 60 0.03 3.64 0.68
N PHE A 61 0.51 3.48 -0.55
CA PHE A 61 0.22 4.35 -1.66
C PHE A 61 -0.73 3.64 -2.63
N ILE A 62 -1.72 4.37 -3.15
CA ILE A 62 -2.67 3.84 -4.13
C ILE A 62 -2.74 4.82 -5.30
N GLY A 63 -2.53 4.32 -6.52
CA GLY A 63 -2.47 5.21 -7.67
C GLY A 63 -2.83 4.59 -9.01
N GLY A 64 -2.80 5.42 -10.04
CA GLY A 64 -2.76 5.00 -11.42
C GLY A 64 -1.40 4.43 -11.80
N GLN A 65 -1.15 4.24 -13.10
CA GLN A 65 0.13 3.74 -13.58
C GLN A 65 1.28 4.68 -13.17
N PRO A 66 2.28 4.19 -12.43
CA PRO A 66 3.48 4.96 -12.12
C PRO A 66 4.39 5.09 -13.35
N THR A 67 5.16 6.16 -13.42
CA THR A 67 6.33 6.28 -14.30
C THR A 67 7.54 5.59 -13.65
N GLU A 68 8.61 5.35 -14.42
CA GLU A 68 9.90 4.88 -13.87
C GLU A 68 10.41 5.80 -12.76
N ARG A 69 10.30 7.12 -12.95
CA ARG A 69 10.70 8.11 -11.95
C ARG A 69 9.88 7.97 -10.67
N ALA A 70 8.57 7.73 -10.78
CA ALA A 70 7.71 7.50 -9.62
C ALA A 70 8.17 6.30 -8.80
N LEU A 71 8.50 5.18 -9.46
CA LEU A 71 8.98 3.98 -8.79
C LEU A 71 10.30 4.23 -8.04
N ARG A 72 11.24 4.95 -8.65
CA ARG A 72 12.51 5.34 -7.99
C ARG A 72 12.28 6.26 -6.80
N GLU A 73 11.40 7.26 -6.91
CA GLU A 73 11.05 8.15 -5.81
C GLU A 73 10.35 7.40 -4.67
N LEU A 74 9.41 6.48 -4.97
CA LEU A 74 8.75 5.68 -3.95
C LEU A 74 9.70 4.71 -3.25
N ARG A 75 10.67 4.15 -3.99
CA ARG A 75 11.72 3.33 -3.35
C ARG A 75 12.49 4.12 -2.30
N SER A 76 12.86 5.37 -2.60
CA SER A 76 13.55 6.23 -1.64
C SER A 76 12.68 6.61 -0.42
N GLN A 77 11.35 6.56 -0.58
CA GLN A 77 10.39 6.77 0.49
C GLN A 77 10.08 5.49 1.29
N GLY A 78 10.78 4.38 1.04
CA GLY A 78 10.62 3.14 1.79
C GLY A 78 9.56 2.18 1.26
N VAL A 79 9.10 2.36 0.01
CA VAL A 79 8.29 1.33 -0.66
C VAL A 79 9.17 0.10 -0.91
N THR A 80 8.67 -1.05 -0.51
CA THR A 80 9.35 -2.35 -0.66
C THR A 80 8.56 -3.33 -1.50
N THR A 81 7.29 -3.04 -1.76
CA THR A 81 6.40 -3.93 -2.52
C THR A 81 5.53 -3.11 -3.48
N VAL A 82 5.50 -3.51 -4.74
CA VAL A 82 4.62 -2.95 -5.78
C VAL A 82 3.61 -4.02 -6.18
N ILE A 83 2.32 -3.71 -6.04
CA ILE A 83 1.21 -4.59 -6.41
C ILE A 83 0.52 -4.00 -7.63
N ASN A 84 0.63 -4.68 -8.77
CA ASN A 84 0.09 -4.27 -10.05
C ASN A 84 -1.15 -5.09 -10.42
N LEU A 85 -2.27 -4.40 -10.70
CA LEU A 85 -3.56 -5.01 -11.05
C LEU A 85 -3.87 -4.97 -12.54
N ARG A 86 -2.96 -4.46 -13.38
CA ARG A 86 -3.20 -4.29 -14.81
C ARG A 86 -3.18 -5.63 -15.54
N SER A 87 -4.07 -5.76 -16.52
CA SER A 87 -4.09 -6.94 -17.39
C SER A 87 -2.89 -6.97 -18.35
N PRO A 88 -2.50 -8.16 -18.89
CA PRO A 88 -1.39 -8.25 -19.83
C PRO A 88 -1.50 -7.32 -21.04
N PRO A 89 -2.67 -7.15 -21.71
CA PRO A 89 -2.79 -6.19 -22.81
C PRO A 89 -2.62 -4.72 -22.40
N GLU A 90 -2.87 -4.39 -21.12
CA GLU A 90 -2.60 -3.04 -20.63
C GLU A 90 -1.11 -2.83 -20.37
N MET A 91 -0.39 -3.88 -19.96
CA MET A 91 1.06 -3.80 -19.72
C MET A 91 1.85 -3.60 -21.01
N THR A 92 1.38 -4.10 -22.16
CA THR A 92 2.06 -3.84 -23.45
C THR A 92 2.09 -2.35 -23.85
N ARG A 93 1.29 -1.52 -23.20
CA ARG A 93 1.24 -0.06 -23.43
C ARG A 93 2.12 0.73 -22.46
N VAL A 94 2.74 0.08 -21.49
CA VAL A 94 3.71 0.72 -20.59
C VAL A 94 5.04 0.82 -21.33
N PRO A 95 5.67 2.02 -21.39
CA PRO A 95 6.87 2.25 -22.23
C PRO A 95 8.16 1.67 -21.63
N PHE A 96 8.08 0.89 -20.54
CA PHE A 96 9.20 0.25 -19.85
C PHE A 96 8.79 -1.07 -19.25
N ASP A 97 9.75 -1.94 -18.92
CA ASP A 97 9.52 -3.18 -18.17
C ASP A 97 9.43 -2.87 -16.67
N GLU A 98 8.20 -2.75 -16.18
CA GLU A 98 7.94 -2.42 -14.78
C GLU A 98 8.44 -3.51 -13.84
N ALA A 99 8.27 -4.78 -14.19
CA ALA A 99 8.69 -5.88 -13.33
C ALA A 99 10.23 -5.93 -13.18
N ALA A 100 10.94 -5.73 -14.29
CA ALA A 100 12.40 -5.65 -14.28
C ALA A 100 12.89 -4.46 -13.46
N LEU A 101 12.29 -3.29 -13.63
CA LEU A 101 12.66 -2.08 -12.89
C LEU A 101 12.40 -2.22 -11.38
N VAL A 102 11.24 -2.74 -10.99
CA VAL A 102 10.90 -2.97 -9.57
C VAL A 102 11.91 -3.91 -8.92
N LYS A 103 12.30 -4.98 -9.62
CA LYS A 103 13.33 -5.91 -9.17
C LYS A 103 14.72 -5.25 -9.09
N GLU A 104 15.12 -4.46 -10.09
CA GLU A 104 16.37 -3.67 -10.11
C GLU A 104 16.47 -2.77 -8.88
N LEU A 105 15.35 -2.16 -8.49
CA LEU A 105 15.25 -1.30 -7.31
C LEU A 105 15.24 -2.07 -5.98
N GLY A 106 15.32 -3.40 -6.00
CA GLY A 106 15.28 -4.24 -4.80
C GLY A 106 13.92 -4.24 -4.11
N MET A 107 12.84 -4.07 -4.88
CA MET A 107 11.47 -4.18 -4.40
C MET A 107 10.84 -5.50 -4.85
N GLU A 108 9.84 -5.97 -4.12
CA GLU A 108 9.01 -7.10 -4.50
C GLU A 108 7.95 -6.65 -5.51
N TYR A 109 7.78 -7.40 -6.60
CA TYR A 109 6.75 -7.18 -7.59
C TYR A 109 5.67 -8.26 -7.49
N VAL A 110 4.47 -7.85 -7.11
CA VAL A 110 3.30 -8.74 -7.00
C VAL A 110 2.35 -8.43 -8.14
N TYR A 111 2.24 -9.36 -9.08
CA TYR A 111 1.37 -9.20 -10.24
C TYR A 111 0.05 -9.92 -10.02
N LEU A 112 -1.03 -9.16 -9.86
CA LEU A 112 -2.40 -9.65 -9.64
C LEU A 112 -3.32 -9.10 -10.72
N PRO A 113 -3.20 -9.55 -11.99
CA PRO A 113 -3.99 -9.02 -13.08
C PRO A 113 -5.48 -9.29 -12.88
N MET A 114 -6.29 -8.26 -13.05
CA MET A 114 -7.75 -8.34 -12.97
C MET A 114 -8.41 -7.30 -13.86
N ARG A 115 -9.59 -7.62 -14.41
CA ARG A 115 -10.31 -6.74 -15.33
C ARG A 115 -11.83 -6.82 -15.19
N GLY A 116 -12.34 -7.75 -14.41
CA GLY A 116 -13.78 -8.03 -14.29
C GLY A 116 -14.32 -8.87 -15.46
N THR A 117 -13.45 -9.54 -16.21
CA THR A 117 -13.87 -10.53 -17.24
C THR A 117 -13.81 -11.94 -16.66
N PRO A 118 -14.42 -12.94 -17.32
CA PRO A 118 -14.34 -14.33 -16.87
C PRO A 118 -12.92 -14.84 -16.66
N GLU A 119 -11.96 -14.40 -17.49
CA GLU A 119 -10.55 -14.82 -17.43
C GLU A 119 -9.76 -14.08 -16.33
N LEU A 120 -10.17 -12.86 -16.01
CA LEU A 120 -9.51 -11.99 -15.03
C LEU A 120 -10.56 -11.37 -14.09
N PRO A 121 -11.29 -12.20 -13.31
CA PRO A 121 -12.45 -11.75 -12.54
C PRO A 121 -12.06 -10.90 -11.33
N TYR A 122 -12.96 -10.04 -10.91
CA TYR A 122 -12.99 -9.54 -9.55
C TYR A 122 -13.60 -10.64 -8.67
N SER A 123 -12.87 -11.08 -7.66
CA SER A 123 -13.30 -12.25 -6.88
C SER A 123 -12.78 -12.23 -5.45
N PRO A 124 -13.40 -12.99 -4.53
CA PRO A 124 -12.86 -13.18 -3.18
C PRO A 124 -11.43 -13.74 -3.16
N ALA A 125 -11.07 -14.57 -4.15
CA ALA A 125 -9.73 -15.10 -4.29
C ALA A 125 -8.70 -13.98 -4.58
N ALA A 126 -9.06 -12.99 -5.40
CA ALA A 126 -8.23 -11.83 -5.68
C ALA A 126 -7.99 -10.99 -4.40
N VAL A 127 -9.04 -10.76 -3.60
CA VAL A 127 -8.90 -10.05 -2.31
C VAL A 127 -8.02 -10.82 -1.34
N LYS A 128 -8.15 -12.15 -1.29
CA LYS A 128 -7.29 -13.02 -0.47
C LYS A 128 -5.82 -12.92 -0.90
N SER A 129 -5.54 -12.99 -2.19
CA SER A 129 -4.18 -12.84 -2.72
C SER A 129 -3.59 -11.48 -2.39
N PHE A 130 -4.39 -10.42 -2.53
CA PHE A 130 -4.02 -9.07 -2.12
C PHE A 130 -3.72 -8.98 -0.61
N ALA A 131 -4.60 -9.53 0.23
CA ALA A 131 -4.40 -9.55 1.69
C ALA A 131 -3.11 -10.28 2.08
N THR A 132 -2.79 -11.38 1.38
CA THR A 132 -1.52 -12.10 1.57
C THR A 132 -0.32 -11.25 1.18
N ALA A 133 -0.37 -10.56 0.04
CA ALA A 133 0.70 -9.65 -0.37
C ALA A 133 0.90 -8.50 0.63
N MET A 134 -0.20 -7.92 1.13
CA MET A 134 -0.16 -6.89 2.18
C MET A 134 0.44 -7.39 3.49
N SER A 135 0.17 -8.65 3.86
CA SER A 135 0.72 -9.27 5.08
C SER A 135 2.21 -9.58 4.97
N ASN A 136 2.69 -9.92 3.77
CA ASN A 136 4.07 -10.27 3.51
C ASN A 136 4.97 -9.03 3.29
N ALA A 137 4.39 -7.87 3.01
CA ALA A 137 5.14 -6.65 2.73
C ALA A 137 5.98 -6.21 3.94
N LYS A 138 7.28 -6.03 3.71
CA LYS A 138 8.27 -5.67 4.74
C LYS A 138 8.37 -4.17 5.00
N GLY A 139 7.72 -3.35 4.18
CA GLY A 139 7.73 -1.90 4.27
C GLY A 139 6.48 -1.31 3.64
N ARG A 140 6.60 -0.11 3.08
CA ARG A 140 5.49 0.55 2.39
C ARG A 140 5.11 -0.19 1.11
N VAL A 141 3.85 -0.10 0.74
CA VAL A 141 3.26 -0.75 -0.44
C VAL A 141 2.77 0.28 -1.43
N LEU A 142 3.06 0.09 -2.71
CA LEU A 142 2.33 0.71 -3.80
C LEU A 142 1.30 -0.28 -4.35
N LEU A 143 0.02 0.06 -4.32
CA LEU A 143 -1.05 -0.60 -5.05
C LEU A 143 -1.44 0.25 -6.24
N HIS A 144 -1.42 -0.29 -7.46
CA HIS A 144 -1.82 0.48 -8.62
C HIS A 144 -2.55 -0.33 -9.70
N CYS A 145 -3.26 0.39 -10.53
CA CYS A 145 -3.77 -0.11 -11.82
C CYS A 145 -3.53 0.98 -12.90
N THR A 146 -4.42 1.16 -13.88
CA THR A 146 -4.25 2.21 -14.90
C THR A 146 -4.53 3.61 -14.32
N ILE A 147 -5.69 3.80 -13.68
CA ILE A 147 -6.18 5.11 -13.18
C ILE A 147 -6.62 5.06 -11.71
N ALA A 148 -6.10 4.14 -10.91
CA ALA A 148 -6.49 3.85 -9.52
C ALA A 148 -7.92 3.29 -9.31
N TRP A 149 -8.76 3.18 -10.33
CA TRP A 149 -10.16 2.75 -10.19
C TRP A 149 -10.28 1.32 -9.62
N ARG A 150 -9.67 0.30 -10.25
CA ARG A 150 -9.65 -1.09 -9.73
C ARG A 150 -8.98 -1.19 -8.36
N ALA A 151 -7.90 -0.43 -8.19
CA ALA A 151 -7.18 -0.37 -6.91
C ALA A 151 -8.07 0.12 -5.78
N SER A 152 -8.92 1.13 -6.02
CA SER A 152 -9.88 1.65 -5.04
C SER A 152 -10.92 0.60 -4.64
N HIS A 153 -11.49 -0.13 -5.60
CA HIS A 153 -12.51 -1.14 -5.34
C HIS A 153 -11.92 -2.35 -4.59
N LEU A 154 -10.75 -2.82 -4.99
CA LEU A 154 -10.02 -3.88 -4.27
C LEU A 154 -9.67 -3.46 -2.85
N TRP A 155 -9.22 -2.20 -2.69
CA TRP A 155 -8.92 -1.64 -1.37
C TRP A 155 -10.16 -1.57 -0.49
N ALA A 156 -11.33 -1.14 -1.02
CA ALA A 156 -12.60 -1.16 -0.29
C ALA A 156 -12.96 -2.57 0.20
N ALA A 157 -12.90 -3.56 -0.68
CA ALA A 157 -13.17 -4.95 -0.32
C ALA A 157 -12.20 -5.48 0.75
N TYR A 158 -10.92 -5.15 0.66
CA TYR A 158 -9.91 -5.48 1.67
C TYR A 158 -10.21 -4.83 3.02
N LEU A 159 -10.58 -3.55 3.04
CA LEU A 159 -10.97 -2.84 4.27
C LEU A 159 -12.14 -3.54 4.96
N ILE A 160 -13.16 -3.91 4.20
CA ILE A 160 -14.36 -4.58 4.71
C ILE A 160 -14.01 -5.98 5.21
N GLN A 161 -13.36 -6.79 4.38
CA GLN A 161 -13.19 -8.23 4.63
C GLN A 161 -12.05 -8.55 5.62
N TYR A 162 -10.96 -7.79 5.60
CA TYR A 162 -9.74 -8.11 6.35
C TYR A 162 -9.37 -7.08 7.42
N ARG A 163 -10.01 -5.91 7.39
CA ARG A 163 -9.74 -4.87 8.37
C ARG A 163 -10.96 -4.54 9.24
N ASN A 164 -12.09 -5.22 9.01
CA ASN A 164 -13.36 -5.03 9.71
C ASN A 164 -13.83 -3.56 9.71
N VAL A 165 -13.52 -2.81 8.64
CA VAL A 165 -14.01 -1.44 8.48
C VAL A 165 -15.47 -1.50 8.04
N PRO A 166 -16.39 -0.74 8.67
CA PRO A 166 -17.78 -0.69 8.24
C PRO A 166 -17.93 -0.32 6.76
N VAL A 167 -18.87 -0.96 6.06
CA VAL A 167 -19.08 -0.79 4.61
C VAL A 167 -19.15 0.68 4.21
N ALA A 168 -20.02 1.47 4.88
CA ALA A 168 -20.18 2.89 4.57
C ALA A 168 -18.85 3.67 4.70
N THR A 169 -18.08 3.39 5.74
CA THR A 169 -16.78 4.02 5.96
C THR A 169 -15.76 3.61 4.89
N ALA A 170 -15.68 2.33 4.55
CA ALA A 170 -14.78 1.84 3.52
C ALA A 170 -15.07 2.49 2.16
N LEU A 171 -16.36 2.55 1.76
CA LEU A 171 -16.77 3.20 0.52
C LEU A 171 -16.49 4.71 0.54
N GLN A 172 -16.80 5.40 1.64
CA GLN A 172 -16.51 6.82 1.78
C GLN A 172 -15.01 7.11 1.64
N GLN A 173 -14.17 6.33 2.29
CA GLN A 173 -12.72 6.50 2.20
C GLN A 173 -12.20 6.26 0.78
N THR A 174 -12.68 5.23 0.11
CA THR A 174 -12.18 4.86 -1.22
C THR A 174 -12.67 5.78 -2.33
N ARG A 175 -13.78 6.51 -2.13
CA ARG A 175 -14.18 7.61 -3.02
C ARG A 175 -13.14 8.75 -3.07
N LEU A 176 -12.40 8.96 -1.99
CA LEU A 176 -11.29 9.92 -1.96
C LEU A 176 -10.11 9.51 -2.86
N ILE A 177 -10.04 8.25 -3.28
CA ILE A 177 -9.03 7.75 -4.22
C ILE A 177 -9.61 7.84 -5.64
N ASN A 178 -10.41 6.89 -6.03
CA ASN A 178 -11.09 6.84 -7.34
C ASN A 178 -12.23 5.80 -7.40
N LEU A 179 -12.91 5.53 -6.29
CA LEU A 179 -14.10 4.69 -6.33
C LEU A 179 -15.26 5.51 -6.92
N MET A 180 -15.87 5.01 -7.97
CA MET A 180 -17.02 5.62 -8.65
C MET A 180 -18.25 4.74 -8.46
N ASP A 181 -19.34 5.32 -7.95
CA ASP A 181 -20.58 4.58 -7.65
C ASP A 181 -21.40 4.23 -8.89
N ASP A 182 -21.18 4.94 -10.00
CA ASP A 182 -21.90 4.80 -11.27
C ASP A 182 -21.27 3.78 -12.23
N HIS A 183 -20.05 3.33 -11.97
CA HIS A 183 -19.42 2.29 -12.77
C HIS A 183 -19.83 0.91 -12.27
N ARG A 184 -20.80 0.32 -12.97
CA ARG A 184 -21.27 -1.04 -12.70
C ARG A 184 -20.68 -2.04 -13.70
N MET A 185 -20.59 -3.28 -13.26
CA MET A 185 -20.28 -4.42 -14.13
C MET A 185 -21.56 -4.90 -14.82
N ASP A 186 -21.42 -5.81 -15.78
CA ASP A 186 -22.55 -6.49 -16.39
C ASP A 186 -23.48 -7.08 -15.29
N GLY A 187 -24.80 -6.83 -15.40
CA GLY A 187 -25.76 -7.26 -14.40
C GLY A 187 -25.89 -6.36 -13.17
N ASP A 188 -25.53 -5.07 -13.27
CA ASP A 188 -25.64 -4.06 -12.20
C ASP A 188 -24.82 -4.33 -10.93
N GLN A 189 -23.94 -5.33 -10.95
CA GLN A 189 -23.10 -5.66 -9.81
C GLN A 189 -22.03 -4.59 -9.57
N GLN A 190 -21.88 -4.15 -8.33
CA GLN A 190 -20.77 -3.31 -7.92
C GLN A 190 -19.47 -4.13 -7.92
N PRO A 191 -18.34 -3.59 -8.43
CA PRO A 191 -17.06 -4.28 -8.37
C PRO A 191 -16.65 -4.70 -6.96
N VAL A 192 -17.02 -3.92 -5.94
CA VAL A 192 -16.76 -4.29 -4.53
C VAL A 192 -17.52 -5.55 -4.13
N GLU A 193 -18.78 -5.72 -4.59
CA GLU A 193 -19.59 -6.93 -4.33
C GLU A 193 -19.00 -8.15 -5.01
N ALA A 194 -18.50 -8.00 -6.24
CA ALA A 194 -17.79 -9.08 -6.93
C ALA A 194 -16.53 -9.52 -6.17
N PHE A 195 -15.75 -8.58 -5.67
CA PHE A 195 -14.61 -8.87 -4.80
C PHE A 195 -15.00 -9.56 -3.49
N LEU A 196 -16.13 -9.19 -2.91
CA LEU A 196 -16.63 -9.79 -1.67
C LEU A 196 -17.34 -11.13 -1.88
N GLY A 197 -17.80 -11.41 -3.11
CA GLY A 197 -18.63 -12.58 -3.44
C GLY A 197 -20.02 -12.57 -2.80
N ARG A 198 -20.48 -11.39 -2.39
CA ARG A 198 -21.78 -11.16 -1.73
C ARG A 198 -22.19 -9.69 -1.86
N SER A 199 -23.48 -9.40 -1.68
CA SER A 199 -23.97 -8.03 -1.73
C SER A 199 -23.52 -7.20 -0.52
N LEU A 200 -23.44 -5.88 -0.71
CA LEU A 200 -23.07 -4.95 0.38
C LEU A 200 -24.14 -4.92 1.49
N SER A 201 -25.40 -5.18 1.15
CA SER A 201 -26.48 -5.30 2.13
C SER A 201 -26.32 -6.52 3.05
N GLU A 202 -25.83 -7.64 2.55
CA GLU A 202 -25.54 -8.85 3.36
C GLU A 202 -24.32 -8.66 4.27
N VAL A 203 -23.34 -7.85 3.85
CA VAL A 203 -22.14 -7.57 4.65
C VAL A 203 -22.49 -6.74 5.88
N GLY A 204 -23.45 -5.80 5.76
CA GLY A 204 -23.89 -4.94 6.85
C GLY A 204 -24.73 -5.65 7.92
N HIS A 205 -25.23 -6.84 7.63
CA HIS A 205 -26.06 -7.64 8.53
C HIS A 205 -25.46 -9.05 8.63
N PRO A 206 -24.46 -9.28 9.51
CA PRO A 206 -23.98 -10.65 9.73
C PRO A 206 -25.17 -11.52 10.18
N LYS A 207 -25.39 -12.64 9.47
CA LYS A 207 -26.39 -13.63 9.90
C LYS A 207 -26.09 -14.02 11.33
N GLN A 208 -27.09 -13.79 12.22
CA GLN A 208 -27.10 -14.28 13.58
C GLN A 208 -27.13 -15.80 13.61
#